data_b73e5fc4a9a18a3fba29ff2d9e76163a
#
_entry.id   b73e5fc4a9a18a3fba29ff2d9e76163a
#
_cell.length_a   1.000
_cell.length_b   1.000
_cell.length_c   1.000
_cell.angle_alpha   90.00
_cell.angle_beta   90.00
_cell.angle_gamma   90.00
#
_symmetry.space_group_name_H-M   'P 1'
#
loop_
_entity.id
_entity.type
_entity.pdbx_description
1 polymer ?
#
loop_
_entity_poly.entity_id
_entity_poly.type
_entity_poly.pdbx_seq_one_letter_code
_entity_poly.pdbx_strand_id
1 'polypeptide(L)'
;QDPLDPMGAQDFSAQLAQFSALEQMTNVNTNLELIQKLETTAQNTSALNLIGKTVESHGNTFKHTANTSETLSYSLASDAESVRIDIFDITGSQVDLVKFGNQTQGKNKVSWDGLDKHGKLLPEGTYSYTVKADNRAGTPIEVDTFSSGLVSEVVFGEDQAYAIVNGKELPISTIKRVSMTQ
;
A
#
# COMPACT_ATOMS: atom_id res chain seq x y z
N GLN A 1 60.80 33.70 34.51
CA GLN A 1 59.98 33.48 33.32
C GLN A 1 59.98 32.00 32.96
N ASP A 2 58.89 31.35 33.26
CA ASP A 2 58.65 29.99 32.82
C ASP A 2 58.26 30.02 31.34
N PRO A 3 59.11 29.58 30.45
CA PRO A 3 58.77 29.62 29.04
C PRO A 3 58.04 28.33 28.70
N LEU A 4 56.75 28.50 28.42
CA LEU A 4 55.96 27.49 27.74
C LEU A 4 55.36 26.44 28.67
N ASP A 5 54.15 26.71 29.07
CA ASP A 5 53.25 25.69 29.55
C ASP A 5 52.78 24.87 28.32
N PRO A 6 53.38 23.72 28.01
CA PRO A 6 53.03 22.87 26.88
C PRO A 6 51.66 22.22 27.05
N MET A 7 51.13 22.23 28.29
CA MET A 7 49.78 21.68 28.58
C MET A 7 48.65 22.55 28.00
N GLY A 8 48.79 23.88 28.05
CA GLY A 8 47.80 24.80 27.47
C GLY A 8 47.71 24.71 25.95
N ALA A 9 48.81 24.45 25.24
CA ALA A 9 48.83 24.28 23.77
C ALA A 9 48.20 22.93 23.33
N GLN A 10 48.38 21.87 24.16
CA GLN A 10 47.77 20.56 23.91
C GLN A 10 46.25 20.59 24.15
N ASP A 11 45.84 21.23 25.23
CA ASP A 11 44.39 21.39 25.58
C ASP A 11 43.68 22.22 24.50
N PHE A 12 44.33 23.31 24.04
CA PHE A 12 43.75 24.13 22.94
C PHE A 12 43.65 23.34 21.62
N SER A 13 44.64 22.54 21.28
CA SER A 13 44.63 21.70 20.10
C SER A 13 43.57 20.61 20.20
N ALA A 14 43.35 20.01 21.38
CA ALA A 14 42.33 19.05 21.62
C ALA A 14 40.91 19.65 21.51
N GLN A 15 40.72 20.87 22.03
CA GLN A 15 39.46 21.61 21.85
C GLN A 15 39.18 21.96 20.41
N LEU A 16 40.17 22.41 19.64
CA LEU A 16 40.03 22.67 18.21
C LEU A 16 39.68 21.40 17.42
N ALA A 17 40.28 20.27 17.76
CA ALA A 17 39.97 18.99 17.13
C ALA A 17 38.51 18.58 17.44
N GLN A 18 38.06 18.83 18.68
CA GLN A 18 36.69 18.55 19.11
C GLN A 18 35.67 19.45 18.42
N PHE A 19 35.99 20.77 18.25
CA PHE A 19 35.16 21.69 17.48
C PHE A 19 35.08 21.26 15.99
N SER A 20 36.22 20.89 15.39
CA SER A 20 36.24 20.41 14.00
C SER A 20 35.42 19.13 13.82
N ALA A 21 35.49 18.21 14.78
CA ALA A 21 34.66 16.99 14.75
C ALA A 21 33.15 17.29 14.87
N LEU A 22 32.75 18.24 15.73
CA LEU A 22 31.37 18.68 15.85
C LEU A 22 30.90 19.38 14.58
N GLU A 23 31.71 20.23 13.97
CA GLU A 23 31.42 20.89 12.71
C GLU A 23 31.24 19.87 11.56
N GLN A 24 32.13 18.86 11.48
CA GLN A 24 31.97 17.77 10.53
C GLN A 24 30.68 16.97 10.75
N MET A 25 30.33 16.66 12.02
CA MET A 25 29.06 16.00 12.33
C MET A 25 27.85 16.84 11.91
N THR A 26 27.89 18.15 12.14
CA THR A 26 26.84 19.06 11.69
C THR A 26 26.73 19.05 10.17
N ASN A 27 27.84 19.14 9.46
CA ASN A 27 27.87 19.09 8.01
C ASN A 27 27.35 17.74 7.48
N VAL A 28 27.68 16.61 8.13
CA VAL A 28 27.15 15.30 7.78
C VAL A 28 25.64 15.24 7.97
N ASN A 29 25.12 15.74 9.11
CA ASN A 29 23.68 15.78 9.36
C ASN A 29 22.94 16.64 8.32
N THR A 30 23.49 17.80 7.99
CA THR A 30 22.91 18.67 6.94
C THR A 30 22.88 17.98 5.57
N ASN A 31 23.96 17.25 5.23
CA ASN A 31 23.99 16.48 3.99
C ASN A 31 22.99 15.32 3.98
N LEU A 32 22.78 14.64 5.12
CA LEU A 32 21.78 13.60 5.25
C LEU A 32 20.34 14.15 5.09
N GLU A 33 20.05 15.31 5.67
CA GLU A 33 18.77 16.00 5.47
C GLU A 33 18.54 16.37 4.01
N LEU A 34 19.58 16.85 3.31
CA LEU A 34 19.50 17.16 1.88
C LEU A 34 19.23 15.91 1.05
N ILE A 35 19.91 14.78 1.36
CA ILE A 35 19.70 13.50 0.68
C ILE A 35 18.26 13.02 0.89
N GLN A 36 17.72 13.09 2.12
CA GLN A 36 16.33 12.74 2.41
C GLN A 36 15.35 13.58 1.59
N LYS A 37 15.60 14.89 1.48
CA LYS A 37 14.78 15.79 0.69
C LYS A 37 14.82 15.45 -0.82
N LEU A 38 15.98 15.10 -1.33
CA LEU A 38 16.13 14.66 -2.73
C LEU A 38 15.41 13.33 -2.98
N GLU A 39 15.51 12.39 -2.04
CA GLU A 39 14.81 11.11 -2.12
C GLU A 39 13.28 11.30 -2.12
N THR A 40 12.76 12.12 -1.20
CA THR A 40 11.33 12.46 -1.17
C THR A 40 10.87 13.10 -2.47
N THR A 41 11.68 14.02 -3.04
CA THR A 41 11.36 14.67 -4.32
C THR A 41 11.33 13.64 -5.47
N ALA A 42 12.25 12.70 -5.50
CA ALA A 42 12.28 11.63 -6.50
C ALA A 42 11.07 10.69 -6.38
N GLN A 43 10.70 10.34 -5.14
CA GLN A 43 9.50 9.54 -4.87
C GLN A 43 8.23 10.29 -5.31
N ASN A 44 8.11 11.57 -5.00
CA ASN A 44 6.98 12.40 -5.40
C ASN A 44 6.85 12.47 -6.93
N THR A 45 7.95 12.65 -7.63
CA THR A 45 7.96 12.65 -9.10
C THR A 45 7.52 11.29 -9.67
N SER A 46 7.97 10.20 -9.06
CA SER A 46 7.57 8.85 -9.46
C SER A 46 6.09 8.59 -9.19
N ALA A 47 5.54 9.14 -8.12
CA ALA A 47 4.13 9.02 -7.77
C ALA A 47 3.19 9.64 -8.82
N LEU A 48 3.58 10.73 -9.47
CA LEU A 48 2.79 11.34 -10.55
C LEU A 48 2.54 10.39 -11.71
N ASN A 49 3.45 9.45 -11.96
CA ASN A 49 3.28 8.44 -13.00
C ASN A 49 2.18 7.40 -12.67
N LEU A 50 1.61 7.42 -11.48
CA LEU A 50 0.50 6.54 -11.10
C LEU A 50 -0.85 7.08 -11.55
N ILE A 51 -0.98 8.38 -11.80
CA ILE A 51 -2.24 9.00 -12.24
C ILE A 51 -2.71 8.34 -13.54
N GLY A 52 -3.97 7.95 -13.58
CA GLY A 52 -4.58 7.27 -14.72
C GLY A 52 -4.23 5.78 -14.82
N LYS A 53 -3.47 5.23 -13.88
CA LYS A 53 -3.19 3.79 -13.81
C LYS A 53 -4.05 3.11 -12.77
N THR A 54 -4.31 1.83 -12.96
CA THR A 54 -4.95 0.98 -11.96
C THR A 54 -3.89 0.44 -11.02
N VAL A 55 -4.08 0.68 -9.73
CA VAL A 55 -3.21 0.16 -8.66
C VAL A 55 -3.93 -0.88 -7.82
N GLU A 56 -3.15 -1.74 -7.18
CA GLU A 56 -3.60 -2.76 -6.27
C GLU A 56 -2.81 -2.69 -4.97
N SER A 57 -3.52 -2.74 -3.85
CA SER A 57 -2.97 -2.75 -2.49
C SER A 57 -3.70 -3.78 -1.63
N HIS A 58 -3.18 -4.07 -0.43
CA HIS A 58 -3.96 -4.81 0.56
C HIS A 58 -5.25 -4.07 0.88
N GLY A 59 -6.34 -4.82 0.97
CA GLY A 59 -7.67 -4.28 1.23
C GLY A 59 -8.75 -5.19 0.65
N ASN A 60 -9.98 -4.81 0.87
CA ASN A 60 -11.13 -5.61 0.46
C ASN A 60 -12.27 -4.77 -0.14
N THR A 61 -11.96 -3.55 -0.60
CA THR A 61 -12.95 -2.66 -1.20
C THR A 61 -12.72 -2.51 -2.69
N PHE A 62 -13.79 -2.37 -3.45
CA PHE A 62 -13.77 -2.12 -4.88
C PHE A 62 -14.90 -1.19 -5.28
N LYS A 63 -14.77 -0.53 -6.42
CA LYS A 63 -15.82 0.27 -7.02
C LYS A 63 -16.55 -0.60 -8.05
N HIS A 64 -17.87 -0.68 -7.94
CA HIS A 64 -18.73 -1.30 -8.93
C HIS A 64 -19.32 -0.22 -9.84
N THR A 65 -19.31 -0.48 -11.13
CA THR A 65 -19.98 0.34 -12.16
C THR A 65 -21.16 -0.44 -12.69
N ALA A 66 -22.30 0.21 -12.84
CA ALA A 66 -23.52 -0.47 -13.28
C ALA A 66 -23.32 -1.21 -14.62
N ASN A 67 -23.83 -2.43 -14.69
CA ASN A 67 -23.75 -3.32 -15.84
C ASN A 67 -22.32 -3.77 -16.22
N THR A 68 -21.36 -3.74 -15.31
CA THR A 68 -20.01 -4.27 -15.50
C THR A 68 -19.73 -5.41 -14.53
N SER A 69 -18.79 -6.27 -14.91
CA SER A 69 -18.25 -7.28 -14.01
C SER A 69 -16.98 -6.74 -13.35
N GLU A 70 -16.84 -7.00 -12.06
CA GLU A 70 -15.69 -6.56 -11.28
C GLU A 70 -14.75 -7.73 -10.96
N THR A 71 -13.45 -7.46 -10.99
CA THR A 71 -12.46 -8.48 -10.65
C THR A 71 -12.06 -8.36 -9.19
N LEU A 72 -12.36 -9.39 -8.40
CA LEU A 72 -11.93 -9.53 -7.02
C LEU A 72 -10.64 -10.35 -6.97
N SER A 73 -9.65 -9.88 -6.21
CA SER A 73 -8.33 -10.50 -6.12
C SER A 73 -8.04 -10.90 -4.67
N TYR A 74 -7.53 -12.12 -4.48
CA TYR A 74 -7.10 -12.61 -3.17
C TYR A 74 -5.91 -13.55 -3.33
N SER A 75 -5.22 -13.85 -2.22
CA SER A 75 -4.10 -14.79 -2.17
C SER A 75 -4.33 -15.81 -1.07
N LEU A 76 -4.12 -17.08 -1.38
CA LEU A 76 -4.25 -18.21 -0.45
C LEU A 76 -2.88 -18.63 0.05
N ALA A 77 -2.75 -18.87 1.36
CA ALA A 77 -1.51 -19.40 1.95
C ALA A 77 -1.23 -20.86 1.58
N SER A 78 -2.24 -21.62 1.16
CA SER A 78 -2.15 -23.00 0.65
C SER A 78 -3.31 -23.31 -0.28
N ASP A 79 -3.30 -24.51 -0.91
CA ASP A 79 -4.41 -24.97 -1.75
C ASP A 79 -5.70 -25.11 -0.95
N ALA A 80 -6.80 -24.61 -1.50
CA ALA A 80 -8.14 -24.66 -0.93
C ALA A 80 -9.03 -25.66 -1.67
N GLU A 81 -9.82 -26.46 -0.96
CA GLU A 81 -10.89 -27.29 -1.48
C GLU A 81 -12.16 -26.48 -1.77
N SER A 82 -12.41 -25.46 -0.94
CA SER A 82 -13.54 -24.56 -1.11
C SER A 82 -13.15 -23.13 -0.79
N VAL A 83 -13.68 -22.20 -1.59
CA VAL A 83 -13.55 -20.76 -1.37
C VAL A 83 -14.93 -20.14 -1.43
N ARG A 84 -15.22 -19.31 -0.45
CA ARG A 84 -16.44 -18.52 -0.36
C ARG A 84 -16.11 -17.04 -0.31
N ILE A 85 -16.77 -16.25 -1.13
CA ILE A 85 -16.65 -14.80 -1.17
C ILE A 85 -18.00 -14.21 -0.80
N ASP A 86 -18.05 -13.49 0.30
CA ASP A 86 -19.21 -12.72 0.73
C ASP A 86 -19.01 -11.25 0.31
N ILE A 87 -20.00 -10.66 -0.36
CA ILE A 87 -19.97 -9.29 -0.88
C ILE A 87 -20.95 -8.44 -0.10
N PHE A 88 -20.51 -7.24 0.28
CA PHE A 88 -21.25 -6.32 1.14
C PHE A 88 -21.36 -4.94 0.50
N ASP A 89 -22.46 -4.28 0.72
CA ASP A 89 -22.66 -2.88 0.38
C ASP A 89 -21.96 -1.94 1.39
N ILE A 90 -22.05 -0.64 1.17
CA ILE A 90 -21.46 0.39 2.02
C ILE A 90 -22.07 0.42 3.45
N THR A 91 -23.28 -0.13 3.63
CA THR A 91 -23.93 -0.24 4.94
C THR A 91 -23.48 -1.47 5.73
N GLY A 92 -22.68 -2.36 5.10
CA GLY A 92 -22.26 -3.63 5.67
C GLY A 92 -23.30 -4.75 5.49
N SER A 93 -24.35 -4.52 4.69
CA SER A 93 -25.35 -5.55 4.37
C SER A 93 -24.79 -6.49 3.30
N GLN A 94 -24.88 -7.79 3.53
CA GLN A 94 -24.48 -8.78 2.54
C GLN A 94 -25.45 -8.78 1.36
N VAL A 95 -24.94 -8.45 0.18
CA VAL A 95 -25.70 -8.36 -1.07
C VAL A 95 -25.60 -9.62 -1.91
N ASP A 96 -24.42 -10.26 -1.89
CA ASP A 96 -24.19 -11.49 -2.67
C ASP A 96 -23.21 -12.44 -1.98
N LEU A 97 -23.20 -13.69 -2.46
CA LEU A 97 -22.32 -14.75 -2.00
C LEU A 97 -21.95 -15.66 -3.17
N VAL A 98 -20.65 -15.72 -3.48
CA VAL A 98 -20.13 -16.56 -4.55
C VAL A 98 -19.28 -17.69 -3.94
N LYS A 99 -19.46 -18.92 -4.47
CA LYS A 99 -18.71 -20.10 -4.04
C LYS A 99 -17.91 -20.67 -5.19
N PHE A 100 -16.69 -21.06 -4.89
CA PHE A 100 -15.80 -21.75 -5.80
C PHE A 100 -15.34 -23.06 -5.18
N GLY A 101 -15.06 -24.04 -6.01
CA GLY A 101 -14.36 -25.27 -5.62
C GLY A 101 -12.86 -25.04 -5.43
N ASN A 102 -12.10 -26.03 -5.86
CA ASN A 102 -10.64 -26.06 -5.70
C ASN A 102 -9.98 -24.79 -6.27
N GLN A 103 -9.14 -24.17 -5.44
CA GLN A 103 -8.30 -23.03 -5.80
C GLN A 103 -6.87 -23.30 -5.35
N THR A 104 -5.89 -22.91 -6.16
CA THR A 104 -4.48 -23.14 -5.86
C THR A 104 -3.91 -22.08 -4.93
N GLN A 105 -2.86 -22.46 -4.19
CA GLN A 105 -2.04 -21.54 -3.40
C GLN A 105 -1.60 -20.32 -4.24
N GLY A 106 -1.46 -19.17 -3.58
CA GLY A 106 -1.03 -17.93 -4.18
C GLY A 106 -2.21 -17.09 -4.70
N LYS A 107 -1.93 -16.26 -5.68
CA LYS A 107 -2.87 -15.23 -6.14
C LYS A 107 -3.94 -15.78 -7.06
N ASN A 108 -5.19 -15.55 -6.68
CA ASN A 108 -6.39 -15.91 -7.42
C ASN A 108 -7.18 -14.66 -7.80
N LYS A 109 -7.93 -14.75 -8.89
CA LYS A 109 -8.84 -13.70 -9.36
C LYS A 109 -10.16 -14.33 -9.71
N VAL A 110 -11.23 -13.67 -9.32
CA VAL A 110 -12.60 -14.09 -9.66
C VAL A 110 -13.37 -12.91 -10.22
N SER A 111 -14.27 -13.16 -11.15
CA SER A 111 -15.16 -12.15 -11.69
C SER A 111 -16.49 -12.22 -10.94
N TRP A 112 -16.96 -11.07 -10.47
CA TRP A 112 -18.31 -10.88 -9.94
C TRP A 112 -19.13 -10.08 -10.94
N ASP A 113 -20.34 -10.52 -11.23
CA ASP A 113 -21.19 -10.00 -12.29
C ASP A 113 -22.01 -8.75 -11.93
N GLY A 114 -21.88 -8.26 -10.68
CA GLY A 114 -22.64 -7.08 -10.23
C GLY A 114 -24.09 -7.37 -9.87
N LEU A 115 -24.48 -8.64 -9.74
CA LEU A 115 -25.82 -9.04 -9.35
C LEU A 115 -25.88 -9.35 -7.86
N ASP A 116 -27.10 -9.21 -7.29
CA ASP A 116 -27.37 -9.72 -5.95
C ASP A 116 -27.70 -11.23 -5.99
N LYS A 117 -27.84 -11.84 -4.81
CA LYS A 117 -28.21 -13.26 -4.65
C LYS A 117 -29.57 -13.65 -5.30
N HIS A 118 -30.35 -12.70 -5.79
CA HIS A 118 -31.62 -12.89 -6.48
C HIS A 118 -31.52 -12.63 -8.00
N GLY A 119 -30.32 -12.32 -8.50
CA GLY A 119 -30.06 -12.01 -9.90
C GLY A 119 -30.45 -10.59 -10.30
N LYS A 120 -30.66 -9.68 -9.35
CA LYS A 120 -30.97 -8.28 -9.61
C LYS A 120 -29.69 -7.46 -9.69
N LEU A 121 -29.61 -6.57 -10.68
CA LEU A 121 -28.51 -5.61 -10.81
C LEU A 121 -28.38 -4.73 -9.58
N LEU A 122 -27.17 -4.63 -9.06
CA LEU A 122 -26.83 -3.74 -7.98
C LEU A 122 -26.46 -2.34 -8.52
N PRO A 123 -26.71 -1.28 -7.74
CA PRO A 123 -26.35 0.08 -8.14
C PRO A 123 -24.83 0.27 -8.15
N GLU A 124 -24.38 1.26 -8.93
CA GLU A 124 -23.00 1.70 -8.86
C GLU A 124 -22.65 2.21 -7.46
N GLY A 125 -21.44 1.92 -7.02
CA GLY A 125 -21.01 2.31 -5.68
C GLY A 125 -19.75 1.60 -5.22
N THR A 126 -19.41 1.83 -3.95
CA THR A 126 -18.31 1.13 -3.29
C THR A 126 -18.86 -0.07 -2.53
N TYR A 127 -18.27 -1.22 -2.79
CA TYR A 127 -18.56 -2.50 -2.16
C TYR A 127 -17.33 -3.02 -1.44
N SER A 128 -17.54 -3.95 -0.53
CA SER A 128 -16.47 -4.69 0.13
C SER A 128 -16.72 -6.19 0.04
N TYR A 129 -15.68 -6.97 0.21
CA TYR A 129 -15.80 -8.42 0.19
C TYR A 129 -14.93 -9.07 1.26
N THR A 130 -15.33 -10.27 1.69
CA THR A 130 -14.52 -11.14 2.53
C THR A 130 -14.35 -12.48 1.84
N VAL A 131 -13.18 -13.08 1.99
CA VAL A 131 -12.89 -14.39 1.41
C VAL A 131 -12.63 -15.36 2.56
N LYS A 132 -13.31 -16.49 2.53
CA LYS A 132 -13.07 -17.64 3.44
C LYS A 132 -12.68 -18.81 2.58
N ALA A 133 -11.63 -19.51 2.97
CA ALA A 133 -11.13 -20.67 2.27
C ALA A 133 -10.85 -21.78 3.26
N ASP A 134 -11.22 -23.00 2.89
CA ASP A 134 -10.99 -24.20 3.70
C ASP A 134 -10.22 -25.24 2.87
N ASN A 135 -9.31 -25.95 3.54
CA ASN A 135 -8.62 -27.06 2.93
C ASN A 135 -9.51 -28.32 2.94
N ARG A 136 -9.01 -29.42 2.37
CA ARG A 136 -9.74 -30.68 2.30
C ARG A 136 -10.15 -31.28 3.64
N ALA A 137 -9.48 -30.91 4.72
CA ALA A 137 -9.82 -31.34 6.09
C ALA A 137 -10.87 -30.40 6.75
N GLY A 138 -11.35 -29.35 6.04
CA GLY A 138 -12.25 -28.35 6.59
C GLY A 138 -11.56 -27.34 7.51
N THR A 139 -10.23 -27.26 7.45
CA THR A 139 -9.47 -26.29 8.25
C THR A 139 -9.36 -24.96 7.49
N PRO A 140 -9.65 -23.81 8.14
CA PRO A 140 -9.51 -22.51 7.51
C PRO A 140 -8.08 -22.23 7.04
N ILE A 141 -7.96 -21.63 5.87
CA ILE A 141 -6.71 -21.17 5.24
C ILE A 141 -6.63 -19.66 5.40
N GLU A 142 -5.43 -19.15 5.68
CA GLU A 142 -5.17 -17.71 5.71
C GLU A 142 -5.32 -17.12 4.30
N VAL A 143 -6.02 -15.99 4.22
CA VAL A 143 -6.34 -15.32 2.95
C VAL A 143 -6.02 -13.84 3.05
N ASP A 144 -5.20 -13.36 2.13
CA ASP A 144 -5.01 -11.93 1.87
C ASP A 144 -5.98 -11.47 0.79
N THR A 145 -6.61 -10.33 0.99
CA THR A 145 -7.48 -9.68 -0.01
C THR A 145 -6.85 -8.40 -0.54
N PHE A 146 -7.21 -8.02 -1.77
CA PHE A 146 -6.62 -6.87 -2.44
C PHE A 146 -7.70 -5.92 -2.97
N SER A 147 -7.56 -4.64 -2.65
CA SER A 147 -8.32 -3.57 -3.29
C SER A 147 -7.63 -3.13 -4.57
N SER A 148 -8.40 -2.91 -5.62
CA SER A 148 -7.91 -2.32 -6.86
C SER A 148 -8.74 -1.11 -7.25
N GLY A 149 -8.11 -0.15 -7.91
CA GLY A 149 -8.82 1.02 -8.41
C GLY A 149 -7.93 1.94 -9.22
N LEU A 150 -8.57 2.83 -9.98
CA LEU A 150 -7.91 3.87 -10.76
C LEU A 150 -7.38 4.96 -9.83
N VAL A 151 -6.14 5.37 -10.03
CA VAL A 151 -5.57 6.55 -9.36
C VAL A 151 -6.11 7.79 -10.06
N SER A 152 -6.94 8.56 -9.37
CA SER A 152 -7.49 9.82 -9.88
C SER A 152 -6.56 11.00 -9.64
N GLU A 153 -5.87 11.00 -8.51
CA GLU A 153 -5.01 12.09 -8.04
C GLU A 153 -3.84 11.53 -7.24
N VAL A 154 -2.80 12.34 -7.10
CA VAL A 154 -1.70 12.12 -6.15
C VAL A 154 -1.60 13.34 -5.24
N VAL A 155 -1.57 13.10 -3.94
CA VAL A 155 -1.42 14.13 -2.90
C VAL A 155 -0.07 13.94 -2.23
N PHE A 156 0.67 15.02 -2.06
CA PHE A 156 1.98 15.02 -1.39
C PHE A 156 1.80 15.44 0.07
N GLY A 157 2.03 14.49 0.98
CA GLY A 157 2.09 14.76 2.41
C GLY A 157 3.51 15.12 2.87
N GLU A 158 3.65 15.37 4.17
CA GLU A 158 4.95 15.73 4.76
C GLU A 158 5.97 14.60 4.65
N ASP A 159 5.55 13.36 4.91
CA ASP A 159 6.44 12.19 4.97
C ASP A 159 6.43 11.37 3.67
N GLN A 160 5.31 11.33 2.95
CA GLN A 160 5.15 10.50 1.75
C GLN A 160 4.03 11.02 0.84
N ALA A 161 4.01 10.51 -0.39
CA ALA A 161 2.91 10.75 -1.31
C ALA A 161 1.78 9.73 -1.11
N TYR A 162 0.55 10.14 -1.44
CA TYR A 162 -0.66 9.33 -1.39
C TYR A 162 -1.32 9.32 -2.77
N ALA A 163 -1.79 8.17 -3.18
CA ALA A 163 -2.65 8.04 -4.35
C ALA A 163 -4.12 8.08 -3.91
N ILE A 164 -4.95 8.86 -4.59
CA ILE A 164 -6.40 8.82 -4.39
C ILE A 164 -6.97 7.72 -5.26
N VAL A 165 -7.49 6.69 -4.61
CA VAL A 165 -8.05 5.49 -5.25
C VAL A 165 -9.46 5.25 -4.72
N ASN A 166 -10.45 5.24 -5.60
CA ASN A 166 -11.87 5.11 -5.23
C ASN A 166 -12.32 6.12 -4.15
N GLY A 167 -11.77 7.34 -4.18
CA GLY A 167 -12.07 8.41 -3.21
C GLY A 167 -11.39 8.26 -1.84
N LYS A 168 -10.43 7.34 -1.69
CA LYS A 168 -9.65 7.15 -0.46
C LYS A 168 -8.18 7.42 -0.70
N GLU A 169 -7.53 8.00 0.30
CA GLU A 169 -6.07 8.16 0.32
C GLU A 169 -5.40 6.82 0.59
N LEU A 170 -4.49 6.44 -0.29
CA LEU A 170 -3.70 5.24 -0.22
C LEU A 170 -2.22 5.62 -0.23
N PRO A 171 -1.45 5.34 0.84
CA PRO A 171 -0.01 5.56 0.81
C PRO A 171 0.63 4.83 -0.36
N ILE A 172 1.45 5.49 -1.17
CA ILE A 172 2.07 4.85 -2.34
C ILE A 172 2.97 3.66 -1.96
N SER A 173 3.52 3.68 -0.75
CA SER A 173 4.33 2.58 -0.18
C SER A 173 3.54 1.27 -0.01
N THR A 174 2.21 1.33 0.04
CA THR A 174 1.33 0.17 0.19
C THR A 174 0.90 -0.44 -1.14
N ILE A 175 1.20 0.21 -2.26
CA ILE A 175 0.87 -0.28 -3.60
C ILE A 175 1.73 -1.50 -3.91
N LYS A 176 1.08 -2.60 -4.25
CA LYS A 176 1.71 -3.89 -4.58
C LYS A 176 1.85 -4.11 -6.09
N ARG A 177 0.97 -3.51 -6.86
CA ARG A 177 0.94 -3.63 -8.33
C ARG A 177 0.43 -2.36 -8.97
N VAL A 178 0.97 -2.06 -10.14
CA VAL A 178 0.50 -0.99 -11.03
C VAL A 178 0.27 -1.61 -12.39
N SER A 179 -0.88 -1.33 -13.01
CA SER A 179 -1.21 -1.76 -14.37
C SER A 179 -1.77 -0.60 -15.17
N MET A 180 -1.60 -0.66 -16.48
CA MET A 180 -2.27 0.27 -17.39
C MET A 180 -3.77 -0.02 -17.36
N THR A 181 -4.58 1.01 -17.37
CA THR A 181 -6.03 0.86 -17.58
C THR A 181 -6.24 0.41 -19.03
N GLN A 182 -6.91 -0.73 -19.21
CA GLN A 182 -7.36 -1.21 -20.53
C GLN A 182 -8.62 -0.49 -20.91
#